data_907e43d2cf0ffeaae9d2697ec23781fa
#
_entry.id   907e43d2cf0ffeaae9d2697ec23781fa
#
_cell.length_a   1.000
_cell.length_b   1.000
_cell.length_c   1.000
_cell.angle_alpha   90.00
_cell.angle_beta   90.00
_cell.angle_gamma   90.00
#
_symmetry.space_group_name_H-M   'P 1'
#
loop_
_entity.id
_entity.type
_entity.pdbx_description
1 polymer ?
#
loop_
_entity_poly.entity_id
_entity_poly.type
_entity_poly.pdbx_seq_one_letter_code
_entity_poly.pdbx_strand_id
1 'polypeptide(L)' 'MRVESMAMSIQVSAHITGTVWKIEVKVGDSVVPEQTLVILESMKMEMPVEATEGGRVARIAVAEGQAVEEGDLLLELE' A
#
# COMPACT_ATOMS: atom_id res chain seq x y z
N MET A 1 14.72 -19.68 18.40
CA MET A 1 14.07 -18.79 17.88
C MET A 1 14.56 -18.33 16.66
N ARG A 2 13.85 -17.83 15.91
CA ARG A 2 14.21 -17.52 14.71
C ARG A 2 14.10 -16.15 14.47
N VAL A 3 15.04 -15.59 13.90
CA VAL A 3 14.97 -14.20 13.63
C VAL A 3 14.27 -13.90 12.35
N GLU A 4 14.07 -14.92 11.57
CA GLU A 4 13.38 -14.62 10.35
C GLU A 4 11.98 -14.18 10.63
N SER A 5 11.45 -14.55 11.76
CA SER A 5 10.13 -14.05 12.09
C SER A 5 10.18 -12.57 12.38
N MET A 6 11.38 -12.05 12.47
CA MET A 6 11.53 -10.64 12.70
C MET A 6 11.74 -9.91 11.40
N ALA A 7 11.59 -10.60 10.29
CA ALA A 7 11.74 -9.94 9.01
C ALA A 7 10.86 -8.73 8.99
N MET A 8 11.42 -7.65 8.54
CA MET A 8 10.72 -6.40 8.56
C MET A 8 9.64 -6.43 7.51
N SER A 9 8.44 -6.25 7.95
CA SER A 9 7.38 -6.00 6.99
C SER A 9 6.92 -4.59 7.22
N ILE A 10 6.70 -3.87 6.13
CA ILE A 10 6.32 -2.48 6.19
C ILE A 10 4.87 -2.42 5.79
N GLN A 11 4.05 -1.91 6.68
CA GLN A 11 2.63 -1.79 6.40
C GLN A 11 2.37 -0.44 5.77
N VAL A 12 1.68 -0.45 4.64
CA VAL A 12 1.31 0.78 3.94
C VAL A 12 -0.18 0.97 4.16
N SER A 13 -0.54 2.04 4.83
CA SER A 13 -1.92 2.31 5.22
C SER A 13 -2.45 3.53 4.50
N ALA A 14 -3.77 3.61 4.42
CA ALA A 14 -4.41 4.77 3.82
C ALA A 14 -4.17 5.97 4.71
N HIS A 15 -3.81 7.09 4.12
CA HIS A 15 -3.60 8.32 4.87
C HIS A 15 -4.81 9.25 4.81
N ILE A 16 -5.85 8.84 4.12
CA ILE A 16 -7.11 9.57 4.05
C ILE A 16 -8.24 8.57 3.90
N THR A 17 -9.45 9.02 4.17
CA THR A 17 -10.66 8.25 3.88
C THR A 17 -11.02 8.49 2.43
N GLY A 18 -11.29 7.41 1.70
CA GLY A 18 -11.64 7.53 0.29
C GLY A 18 -11.89 6.17 -0.32
N THR A 19 -11.71 6.08 -1.62
CA THR A 19 -11.93 4.85 -2.36
C THR A 19 -10.65 4.48 -3.09
N VAL A 20 -10.34 3.20 -3.13
CA VAL A 20 -9.18 2.71 -3.88
C VAL A 20 -9.52 2.84 -5.35
N TRP A 21 -8.89 3.79 -6.03
CA TRP A 21 -9.16 4.04 -7.44
C TRP A 21 -8.31 3.13 -8.31
N LYS A 22 -7.05 2.99 -7.95
CA LYS A 22 -6.15 2.19 -8.75
C LYS A 22 -5.10 1.54 -7.86
N ILE A 23 -4.77 0.30 -8.15
CA ILE A 23 -3.65 -0.38 -7.50
C ILE A 23 -2.58 -0.52 -8.58
N GLU A 24 -1.43 0.12 -8.36
CA GLU A 24 -0.40 0.23 -9.40
C GLU A 24 0.63 -0.88 -9.34
N VAL A 25 0.55 -1.76 -8.35
CA VAL A 25 1.54 -2.81 -8.17
C VAL A 25 0.82 -4.14 -7.97
N LYS A 26 1.60 -5.23 -8.05
CA LYS A 26 1.09 -6.57 -7.82
C LYS A 26 1.96 -7.25 -6.79
N VAL A 27 1.42 -8.28 -6.14
CA VAL A 27 2.20 -9.09 -5.21
C VAL A 27 3.42 -9.62 -5.96
N GLY A 28 4.57 -9.47 -5.34
CA GLY A 28 5.85 -9.89 -5.91
C GLY A 28 6.62 -8.78 -6.60
N ASP A 29 5.97 -7.64 -6.87
CA ASP A 29 6.67 -6.53 -7.54
C ASP A 29 7.70 -5.93 -6.61
N SER A 30 8.84 -5.54 -7.18
CA SER A 30 9.83 -4.75 -6.45
C SER A 30 9.45 -3.29 -6.56
N VAL A 31 9.59 -2.56 -5.47
CA VAL A 31 9.27 -1.14 -5.45
C VAL A 31 10.46 -0.37 -4.90
N VAL A 32 10.52 0.90 -5.26
CA VAL A 32 11.56 1.81 -4.79
C VAL A 32 10.89 2.92 -4.00
N PRO A 33 11.65 3.66 -3.18
CA PRO A 33 11.05 4.75 -2.43
C PRO A 33 10.37 5.76 -3.36
N GLU A 34 9.25 6.27 -2.91
CA GLU A 34 8.45 7.27 -3.63
C GLU A 34 7.68 6.72 -4.83
N GLN A 35 7.77 5.43 -5.08
CA GLN A 35 6.98 4.83 -6.14
C GLN A 35 5.52 4.80 -5.72
N THR A 36 4.62 5.15 -6.62
CA THR A 36 3.19 5.11 -6.32
C THR A 36 2.72 3.66 -6.25
N LEU A 37 2.08 3.32 -5.17
CA LEU A 37 1.59 1.96 -4.95
C LEU A 37 0.10 1.86 -5.19
N VAL A 38 -0.66 2.81 -4.68
CA VAL A 38 -2.11 2.82 -4.75
C VAL A 38 -2.53 4.27 -4.94
N ILE A 39 -3.58 4.50 -5.69
CA ILE A 39 -4.15 5.83 -5.82
C ILE A 39 -5.52 5.80 -5.17
N LEU A 40 -5.72 6.68 -4.20
CA LEU A 40 -7.00 6.82 -3.52
C LEU A 40 -7.73 8.02 -4.10
N GLU A 41 -9.04 7.93 -4.20
CA GLU A 41 -9.86 9.03 -4.64
C GLU A 41 -10.67 9.54 -3.47
N SER A 42 -10.60 10.83 -3.23
CA SER A 42 -11.35 11.47 -2.16
C SER A 42 -11.78 12.83 -2.64
N MET A 43 -13.07 13.13 -2.56
CA MET A 43 -13.61 14.44 -2.93
C MET A 43 -13.20 14.82 -4.36
N LYS A 44 -13.24 13.83 -5.26
CA LYS A 44 -12.92 14.02 -6.67
C LYS A 44 -11.45 14.37 -6.91
N MET A 45 -10.60 14.09 -5.95
CA MET A 45 -9.17 14.30 -6.09
C MET A 45 -8.48 12.95 -5.98
N GLU A 46 -7.44 12.75 -6.77
CA GLU A 46 -6.66 11.53 -6.75
C GLU A 46 -5.44 11.76 -5.88
N MET A 47 -5.24 10.87 -4.92
CA MET A 47 -4.14 11.02 -3.97
C MET A 47 -3.27 9.78 -4.05
N PRO A 48 -2.03 9.90 -4.49
CA PRO A 48 -1.16 8.74 -4.55
C PRO A 48 -0.65 8.37 -3.17
N VAL A 49 -0.59 7.07 -2.92
CA VAL A 49 0.06 6.53 -1.73
C VAL A 49 1.37 5.96 -2.21
N GLU A 50 2.47 6.51 -1.72
CA GLU A 50 3.79 6.18 -2.21
C GLU A 50 4.55 5.34 -1.20
N ALA A 51 5.47 4.53 -1.70
CA ALA A 51 6.33 3.75 -0.84
C ALA A 51 7.29 4.69 -0.12
N THR A 52 7.46 4.48 1.18
CA THR A 52 8.44 5.26 1.93
C THR A 52 9.80 4.59 1.86
N GLU A 53 9.82 3.29 1.59
CA GLU A 53 11.07 2.52 1.49
C GLU A 53 10.95 1.54 0.36
N GLY A 54 12.08 1.12 -0.16
CA GLY A 54 12.10 0.09 -1.16
C GLY A 54 11.79 -1.27 -0.57
N GLY A 55 11.37 -2.20 -1.39
CA GLY A 55 11.05 -3.54 -0.94
C GLY A 55 10.31 -4.29 -2.01
N ARG A 56 9.58 -5.30 -1.59
CA ARG A 56 8.79 -6.12 -2.49
C ARG A 56 7.38 -6.21 -1.94
N VAL A 57 6.39 -6.17 -2.81
CA VAL A 57 5.00 -6.27 -2.37
C VAL A 57 4.74 -7.68 -1.90
N ALA A 58 4.47 -7.84 -0.61
CA ALA A 58 4.22 -9.15 -0.02
C ALA A 58 2.74 -9.50 -0.04
N ARG A 59 1.89 -8.51 0.13
CA ARG A 59 0.45 -8.75 0.20
C ARG A 59 -0.30 -7.47 -0.11
N ILE A 60 -1.40 -7.60 -0.81
CA ILE A 60 -2.29 -6.47 -1.07
C ILE A 60 -3.60 -6.78 -0.36
N ALA A 61 -4.02 -5.88 0.52
CA ALA A 61 -5.15 -6.12 1.41
C ALA A 61 -6.45 -5.52 0.91
N VAL A 62 -6.42 -4.76 -0.18
CA VAL A 62 -7.61 -4.08 -0.69
C VAL A 62 -7.77 -4.37 -2.17
N ALA A 63 -8.92 -4.01 -2.71
CA ALA A 63 -9.21 -4.16 -4.12
C ALA A 63 -9.63 -2.81 -4.68
N GLU A 64 -9.48 -2.66 -5.99
CA GLU A 64 -9.93 -1.44 -6.66
C GLU A 64 -11.43 -1.31 -6.48
N GLY A 65 -11.86 -0.10 -6.18
CA GLY A 65 -13.27 0.18 -5.93
C GLY A 65 -13.67 0.08 -4.47
N GLN A 66 -12.78 -0.39 -3.61
CA GLN A 66 -13.11 -0.60 -2.20
C GLN A 66 -12.99 0.72 -1.45
N ALA A 67 -13.95 0.98 -0.56
CA ALA A 67 -13.88 2.14 0.33
C ALA A 67 -12.92 1.84 1.47
N VAL A 68 -12.12 2.81 1.85
CA VAL A 68 -11.18 2.67 2.95
C VAL A 68 -11.25 3.91 3.83
N GLU A 69 -10.81 3.74 5.07
CA GLU A 69 -10.72 4.84 6.02
C GLU A 69 -9.26 5.08 6.36
N GLU A 70 -8.97 6.25 6.85
CA GLU A 70 -7.62 6.58 7.28
C GLU A 70 -7.16 5.52 8.27
N GLY A 71 -5.97 4.97 8.05
CA GLY A 71 -5.41 3.93 8.89
C GLY A 71 -5.64 2.52 8.40
N ASP A 72 -6.55 2.33 7.44
CA ASP A 72 -6.79 0.98 6.91
C ASP A 72 -5.56 0.49 6.18
N LEU A 73 -5.25 -0.78 6.35
CA LEU A 73 -4.10 -1.38 5.69
C LEU A 73 -4.39 -1.53 4.19
N LEU A 74 -3.48 -1.05 3.37
CA LEU A 74 -3.60 -1.18 1.92
C LEU A 74 -2.77 -2.35 1.42
N LEU A 75 -1.51 -2.41 1.80
CA LEU A 75 -0.65 -3.49 1.40
C LEU A 75 0.56 -3.57 2.33
N GLU A 76 1.31 -4.65 2.18
CA GLU A 76 2.53 -4.84 2.98
C GLU A 76 3.69 -5.06 2.04
N LEU A 77 4.81 -4.47 2.41
CA LEU A 77 6.08 -4.69 1.73
C LEU A 77 6.99 -5.53 2.60
N GLU A 78 7.86 -6.28 2.01
CA GLU A 78 8.86 -7.03 2.75
C GLU A 78 10.27 -6.75 2.22
#